data_b565993bcde8fc0bca93abd995457d04
#
_entry.id   b565993bcde8fc0bca93abd995457d04
#
_cell.length_a   1.000
_cell.length_b   1.000
_cell.length_c   1.000
_cell.angle_alpha   90.00
_cell.angle_beta   90.00
_cell.angle_gamma   90.00
#
_symmetry.space_group_name_H-M   'P 1'
#
loop_
_entity.id
_entity.type
_entity.pdbx_description
1 polymer ?
#
loop_
_entity_poly.entity_id
_entity_poly.type
_entity_poly.pdbx_seq_one_letter_code
_entity_poly.pdbx_strand_id
1 'polypeptide(L)'
;MKFLEEYRDRERVEQLLHEISRVITKPWKIMEVCGGQTHGLVKNGIIGMLPEKITMVHGPGCPVCVTPASLIDEAIALSKKENVVLASFGDMIRVPGTSESLLQAKAAGADVRIVYSPLDALRIAQAEREKQVVFFGVGFETTAPAIALSVIQAKQLGLKNFFVLASHVLVPPAMESILSDPANEINAFLAAGHVCTIMGEKEYYPIAAKYHVPIIITGFEPVDLLQGILMAVKQLEAGEAKVENQYSRMVMPEGNSSAQQLMQQVFATCDREWRGIGEIPSSGLEVNAGYSSFDARKKFSLPVISSTEKTECRAGEVLRGVLKPVQCEHFGKRCTPEHPLGAPMVSSEGACAAYYHYHQTAASE
;
A
#
# COMPACT_ATOMS: atom_id res chain seq x y z
N MET A 1 -21.32 -12.27 -13.22
CA MET A 1 -20.64 -12.98 -12.09
C MET A 1 -21.13 -12.34 -10.81
N LYS A 2 -21.66 -13.12 -9.86
CA LYS A 2 -22.24 -12.59 -8.61
C LYS A 2 -21.23 -11.66 -7.89
N PHE A 3 -21.69 -10.51 -7.42
CA PHE A 3 -20.88 -9.45 -6.78
C PHE A 3 -19.86 -8.73 -7.69
N LEU A 4 -20.00 -8.79 -9.00
CA LEU A 4 -19.17 -8.04 -9.92
C LEU A 4 -19.99 -7.13 -10.82
N GLU A 5 -20.99 -7.68 -11.52
CA GLU A 5 -21.82 -6.94 -12.49
C GLU A 5 -22.70 -5.91 -11.78
N GLU A 6 -23.26 -6.26 -10.62
CA GLU A 6 -24.10 -5.37 -9.82
C GLU A 6 -23.35 -4.13 -9.30
N TYR A 7 -22.01 -4.25 -9.14
CA TYR A 7 -21.15 -3.15 -8.66
C TYR A 7 -20.51 -2.33 -9.80
N ARG A 8 -20.79 -2.70 -11.08
CA ARG A 8 -20.45 -1.97 -12.30
C ARG A 8 -21.66 -1.44 -13.04
N ASP A 9 -22.83 -1.50 -12.43
CA ASP A 9 -24.10 -1.07 -13.01
C ASP A 9 -24.09 0.44 -13.23
N ARG A 10 -24.29 0.85 -14.49
CA ARG A 10 -24.24 2.24 -14.91
C ARG A 10 -25.38 3.08 -14.33
N GLU A 11 -26.59 2.54 -14.30
CA GLU A 11 -27.75 3.27 -13.75
C GLU A 11 -27.56 3.55 -12.26
N ARG A 12 -27.00 2.57 -11.55
CA ARG A 12 -26.67 2.72 -10.12
C ARG A 12 -25.58 3.76 -9.89
N VAL A 13 -24.56 3.81 -10.74
CA VAL A 13 -23.51 4.84 -10.73
C VAL A 13 -24.12 6.22 -10.91
N GLU A 14 -24.98 6.41 -11.94
CA GLU A 14 -25.64 7.69 -12.22
C GLU A 14 -26.56 8.14 -11.05
N GLN A 15 -27.31 7.20 -10.45
CA GLN A 15 -28.14 7.47 -9.27
C GLN A 15 -27.29 7.95 -8.08
N LEU A 16 -26.16 7.29 -7.79
CA LEU A 16 -25.26 7.66 -6.69
C LEU A 16 -24.63 9.03 -6.91
N LEU A 17 -24.19 9.35 -8.12
CA LEU A 17 -23.64 10.66 -8.46
C LEU A 17 -24.69 11.76 -8.28
N HIS A 18 -25.94 11.50 -8.69
CA HIS A 18 -27.05 12.44 -8.47
C HIS A 18 -27.33 12.64 -6.97
N GLU A 19 -27.34 11.55 -6.19
CA GLU A 19 -27.58 11.62 -4.74
C GLU A 19 -26.45 12.40 -4.03
N ILE A 20 -25.20 12.15 -4.38
CA ILE A 20 -24.03 12.91 -3.87
C ILE A 20 -24.22 14.40 -4.18
N SER A 21 -24.54 14.74 -5.43
CA SER A 21 -24.74 16.14 -5.86
C SER A 21 -25.85 16.85 -5.09
N ARG A 22 -26.90 16.11 -4.69
CA ARG A 22 -28.04 16.64 -3.94
C ARG A 22 -27.71 16.87 -2.45
N VAL A 23 -26.85 16.05 -1.87
CA VAL A 23 -26.56 16.08 -0.42
C VAL A 23 -25.43 17.08 -0.10
N ILE A 24 -24.45 17.21 -0.97
CA ILE A 24 -23.27 18.01 -0.70
C ILE A 24 -23.57 19.53 -0.71
N THR A 25 -23.23 20.21 0.38
CA THR A 25 -23.41 21.67 0.51
C THR A 25 -22.08 22.44 0.54
N LYS A 26 -21.01 21.83 1.07
CA LYS A 26 -19.68 22.43 1.29
C LYS A 26 -18.61 21.71 0.49
N PRO A 27 -17.43 22.31 0.25
CA PRO A 27 -16.29 21.60 -0.29
C PRO A 27 -15.71 20.61 0.75
N TRP A 28 -15.44 19.37 0.31
CA TRP A 28 -14.86 18.32 1.13
C TRP A 28 -13.68 17.64 0.43
N LYS A 29 -12.63 17.37 1.20
CA LYS A 29 -11.44 16.63 0.76
C LYS A 29 -11.47 15.22 1.35
N ILE A 30 -11.61 14.22 0.50
CA ILE A 30 -11.71 12.80 0.88
C ILE A 30 -10.46 12.08 0.41
N MET A 31 -9.77 11.37 1.31
CA MET A 31 -8.58 10.58 0.99
C MET A 31 -8.93 9.09 0.94
N GLU A 32 -8.55 8.43 -0.13
CA GLU A 32 -8.48 6.97 -0.12
C GLU A 32 -7.06 6.51 0.28
N VAL A 33 -6.97 5.36 0.93
CA VAL A 33 -5.70 4.81 1.43
C VAL A 33 -5.40 3.41 0.85
N CYS A 34 -5.75 3.21 -0.42
CA CYS A 34 -5.52 1.95 -1.12
C CYS A 34 -5.29 2.14 -2.61
N GLY A 35 -4.17 1.64 -3.14
CA GLY A 35 -3.88 1.70 -4.58
C GLY A 35 -4.96 1.07 -5.47
N GLY A 36 -5.66 0.05 -4.99
CA GLY A 36 -6.82 -0.52 -5.71
C GLY A 36 -7.99 0.44 -5.81
N GLN A 37 -8.25 1.26 -4.78
CA GLN A 37 -9.26 2.33 -4.82
C GLN A 37 -8.81 3.46 -5.76
N THR A 38 -7.53 3.89 -5.69
CA THR A 38 -6.94 4.85 -6.65
C THR A 38 -7.18 4.38 -8.08
N HIS A 39 -6.79 3.14 -8.38
CA HIS A 39 -6.96 2.54 -9.70
C HIS A 39 -8.44 2.53 -10.13
N GLY A 40 -9.35 2.10 -9.25
CA GLY A 40 -10.79 2.09 -9.51
C GLY A 40 -11.36 3.48 -9.80
N LEU A 41 -10.99 4.49 -9.01
CA LEU A 41 -11.44 5.88 -9.18
C LEU A 41 -10.95 6.49 -10.50
N VAL A 42 -9.68 6.29 -10.84
CA VAL A 42 -9.07 6.91 -12.04
C VAL A 42 -9.49 6.16 -13.30
N LYS A 43 -9.37 4.83 -13.32
CA LYS A 43 -9.70 3.99 -14.50
C LYS A 43 -11.14 4.13 -14.95
N ASN A 44 -12.08 4.23 -14.01
CA ASN A 44 -13.49 4.35 -14.33
C ASN A 44 -13.95 5.82 -14.49
N GLY A 45 -13.03 6.79 -14.48
CA GLY A 45 -13.33 8.20 -14.64
C GLY A 45 -14.16 8.82 -13.52
N ILE A 46 -14.30 8.14 -12.37
CA ILE A 46 -15.18 8.57 -11.26
C ILE A 46 -14.79 9.97 -10.78
N ILE A 47 -13.50 10.26 -10.69
CA ILE A 47 -13.00 11.57 -10.22
C ILE A 47 -13.57 12.73 -11.07
N GLY A 48 -13.65 12.55 -12.38
CA GLY A 48 -14.19 13.56 -13.30
C GLY A 48 -15.72 13.70 -13.27
N MET A 49 -16.41 12.69 -12.74
CA MET A 49 -17.88 12.70 -12.62
C MET A 49 -18.37 13.25 -11.28
N LEU A 50 -17.50 13.34 -10.27
CA LEU A 50 -17.86 13.88 -8.95
C LEU A 50 -18.15 15.38 -9.03
N PRO A 51 -19.06 15.90 -8.17
CA PRO A 51 -19.26 17.34 -8.02
C PRO A 51 -17.95 18.07 -7.68
N GLU A 52 -17.77 19.30 -8.20
CA GLU A 52 -16.57 20.13 -7.94
C GLU A 52 -16.27 20.36 -6.46
N LYS A 53 -17.30 20.25 -5.60
CA LYS A 53 -17.15 20.34 -4.15
C LYS A 53 -16.46 19.13 -3.52
N ILE A 54 -16.22 18.02 -4.26
CA ILE A 54 -15.48 16.87 -3.76
C ILE A 54 -14.10 16.86 -4.38
N THR A 55 -13.08 16.93 -3.52
CA THR A 55 -11.70 16.70 -3.89
C THR A 55 -11.26 15.32 -3.41
N MET A 56 -11.10 14.39 -4.36
CA MET A 56 -10.45 13.12 -4.04
C MET A 56 -8.93 13.31 -4.04
N VAL A 57 -8.27 12.76 -3.01
CA VAL A 57 -6.82 12.72 -2.88
C VAL A 57 -6.35 11.31 -2.56
N HIS A 58 -5.12 11.00 -2.93
CA HIS A 58 -4.55 9.67 -2.87
C HIS A 58 -3.58 9.58 -1.70
N GLY A 59 -3.88 8.69 -0.76
CA GLY A 59 -3.05 8.44 0.40
C GLY A 59 -1.97 7.38 0.16
N PRO A 60 -1.24 6.99 1.22
CA PRO A 60 -0.12 6.04 1.14
C PRO A 60 -0.59 4.58 1.05
N GLY A 61 -1.50 4.30 0.11
CA GLY A 61 -2.18 3.01 -0.07
C GLY A 61 -1.45 1.97 -0.94
N CYS A 62 -0.20 2.22 -1.32
CA CYS A 62 0.60 1.31 -2.14
C CYS A 62 1.89 0.94 -1.39
N PRO A 63 2.10 -0.32 -0.97
CA PRO A 63 3.25 -0.70 -0.15
C PRO A 63 4.58 -0.54 -0.89
N VAL A 64 4.59 -0.75 -2.20
CA VAL A 64 5.75 -0.51 -3.07
C VAL A 64 6.12 0.96 -3.07
N CYS A 65 5.11 1.84 -3.10
CA CYS A 65 5.30 3.29 -3.20
C CYS A 65 5.90 3.90 -1.94
N VAL A 66 5.63 3.30 -0.79
CA VAL A 66 6.06 3.80 0.52
C VAL A 66 7.30 3.08 1.08
N THR A 67 7.82 2.07 0.36
CA THR A 67 9.06 1.39 0.76
C THR A 67 10.24 2.36 0.64
N PRO A 68 10.99 2.64 1.73
CA PRO A 68 12.11 3.57 1.71
C PRO A 68 13.28 3.06 0.85
N ALA A 69 14.03 4.00 0.26
CA ALA A 69 15.18 3.66 -0.57
C ALA A 69 16.25 2.87 0.21
N SER A 70 16.43 3.17 1.49
CA SER A 70 17.31 2.44 2.41
C SER A 70 17.06 0.92 2.42
N LEU A 71 15.78 0.51 2.49
CA LEU A 71 15.41 -0.91 2.45
C LEU A 71 15.65 -1.57 1.08
N ILE A 72 15.48 -0.79 0.01
CA ILE A 72 15.79 -1.26 -1.34
C ILE A 72 17.30 -1.44 -1.49
N ASP A 73 18.10 -0.51 -0.97
CA ASP A 73 19.55 -0.59 -0.97
C ASP A 73 20.06 -1.78 -0.13
N GLU A 74 19.42 -2.08 1.01
CA GLU A 74 19.71 -3.29 1.78
C GLU A 74 19.43 -4.56 0.94
N ALA A 75 18.30 -4.62 0.24
CA ALA A 75 17.95 -5.73 -0.63
C ALA A 75 18.94 -5.88 -1.79
N ILE A 76 19.37 -4.77 -2.40
CA ILE A 76 20.38 -4.75 -3.45
C ILE A 76 21.73 -5.26 -2.91
N ALA A 77 22.16 -4.77 -1.74
CA ALA A 77 23.41 -5.23 -1.11
C ALA A 77 23.36 -6.73 -0.79
N LEU A 78 22.22 -7.26 -0.38
CA LEU A 78 22.02 -8.69 -0.19
C LEU A 78 22.12 -9.47 -1.50
N SER A 79 21.47 -8.99 -2.57
CA SER A 79 21.46 -9.67 -3.87
C SER A 79 22.84 -9.81 -4.50
N LYS A 80 23.80 -8.95 -4.12
CA LYS A 80 25.20 -8.98 -4.60
C LYS A 80 26.12 -9.89 -3.81
N LYS A 81 25.62 -10.47 -2.70
CA LYS A 81 26.41 -11.42 -1.90
C LYS A 81 26.51 -12.78 -2.61
N GLU A 82 27.65 -13.41 -2.50
CA GLU A 82 27.85 -14.75 -3.02
C GLU A 82 26.86 -15.74 -2.38
N ASN A 83 26.35 -16.67 -3.18
CA ASN A 83 25.38 -17.70 -2.78
C ASN A 83 24.05 -17.15 -2.19
N VAL A 84 23.70 -15.89 -2.42
CA VAL A 84 22.40 -15.33 -2.05
C VAL A 84 21.49 -15.27 -3.26
N VAL A 85 20.26 -15.78 -3.10
CA VAL A 85 19.13 -15.56 -4.00
C VAL A 85 18.21 -14.53 -3.33
N LEU A 86 17.97 -13.40 -3.98
CA LEU A 86 16.98 -12.46 -3.55
C LEU A 86 15.68 -12.68 -4.33
N ALA A 87 14.61 -13.02 -3.66
CA ALA A 87 13.28 -13.20 -4.24
C ALA A 87 12.35 -12.06 -3.82
N SER A 88 11.57 -11.49 -4.74
CA SER A 88 10.57 -10.46 -4.44
C SER A 88 9.48 -10.41 -5.51
N PHE A 89 8.44 -9.61 -5.26
CA PHE A 89 7.37 -9.35 -6.23
C PHE A 89 7.84 -8.47 -7.39
N GLY A 90 7.22 -8.66 -8.57
CA GLY A 90 7.69 -8.08 -9.82
C GLY A 90 7.80 -6.55 -9.83
N ASP A 91 6.85 -5.84 -9.24
CA ASP A 91 6.88 -4.37 -9.18
C ASP A 91 8.07 -3.88 -8.37
N MET A 92 8.38 -4.56 -7.25
CA MET A 92 9.43 -4.14 -6.34
C MET A 92 10.81 -4.12 -6.97
N ILE A 93 11.10 -5.02 -7.92
CA ILE A 93 12.43 -5.09 -8.54
C ILE A 93 12.76 -3.87 -9.43
N ARG A 94 11.74 -3.13 -9.88
CA ARG A 94 11.91 -1.94 -10.73
C ARG A 94 12.03 -0.64 -9.94
N VAL A 95 11.68 -0.67 -8.64
CA VAL A 95 11.72 0.53 -7.81
C VAL A 95 13.16 0.97 -7.58
N PRO A 96 13.49 2.25 -7.82
CA PRO A 96 14.84 2.74 -7.57
C PRO A 96 15.13 2.82 -6.07
N GLY A 97 16.28 2.30 -5.67
CA GLY A 97 16.96 2.64 -4.43
C GLY A 97 17.65 4.01 -4.55
N THR A 98 18.71 4.23 -3.80
CA THR A 98 19.47 5.49 -3.84
C THR A 98 20.26 5.64 -5.16
N SER A 99 20.85 4.57 -5.68
CA SER A 99 21.72 4.60 -6.86
C SER A 99 21.27 3.67 -7.99
N GLU A 100 20.60 2.59 -7.68
CA GLU A 100 20.19 1.57 -8.64
C GLU A 100 18.92 0.86 -8.16
N SER A 101 18.34 0.00 -9.01
CA SER A 101 17.22 -0.88 -8.68
C SER A 101 17.68 -2.35 -8.62
N LEU A 102 16.85 -3.22 -8.05
CA LEU A 102 17.08 -4.67 -8.09
C LEU A 102 17.12 -5.22 -9.52
N LEU A 103 16.41 -4.58 -10.46
CA LEU A 103 16.46 -4.95 -11.88
C LEU A 103 17.84 -4.67 -12.48
N GLN A 104 18.45 -3.53 -12.15
CA GLN A 104 19.80 -3.19 -12.58
C GLN A 104 20.84 -4.10 -11.93
N ALA A 105 20.69 -4.39 -10.64
CA ALA A 105 21.54 -5.37 -9.94
C ALA A 105 21.46 -6.76 -10.61
N LYS A 106 20.26 -7.20 -10.99
CA LYS A 106 20.04 -8.44 -11.76
C LYS A 106 20.76 -8.41 -13.11
N ALA A 107 20.65 -7.32 -13.85
CA ALA A 107 21.35 -7.15 -15.12
C ALA A 107 22.88 -7.18 -14.96
N ALA A 108 23.40 -6.77 -13.79
CA ALA A 108 24.80 -6.85 -13.43
C ALA A 108 25.24 -8.22 -12.89
N GLY A 109 24.35 -9.23 -12.88
CA GLY A 109 24.66 -10.61 -12.52
C GLY A 109 24.21 -11.07 -11.12
N ALA A 110 23.49 -10.24 -10.35
CA ALA A 110 22.92 -10.65 -9.08
C ALA A 110 21.78 -11.66 -9.28
N ASP A 111 21.68 -12.67 -8.40
CA ASP A 111 20.59 -13.68 -8.47
C ASP A 111 19.29 -13.10 -7.85
N VAL A 112 18.59 -12.30 -8.64
CA VAL A 112 17.29 -11.71 -8.28
C VAL A 112 16.18 -12.45 -9.02
N ARG A 113 15.23 -12.98 -8.27
CA ARG A 113 14.12 -13.78 -8.82
C ARG A 113 12.76 -13.16 -8.51
N ILE A 114 11.91 -13.08 -9.55
CA ILE A 114 10.53 -12.66 -9.41
C ILE A 114 9.72 -13.89 -8.95
N VAL A 115 8.94 -13.69 -7.90
CA VAL A 115 8.01 -14.69 -7.36
C VAL A 115 6.61 -14.10 -7.21
N TYR A 116 5.60 -14.95 -7.26
CA TYR A 116 4.20 -14.56 -7.11
C TYR A 116 3.65 -14.87 -5.71
N SER A 117 4.41 -15.63 -4.94
CA SER A 117 4.07 -16.00 -3.56
C SER A 117 5.33 -16.13 -2.72
N PRO A 118 5.30 -15.80 -1.41
CA PRO A 118 6.40 -16.12 -0.51
C PRO A 118 6.69 -17.63 -0.42
N LEU A 119 5.70 -18.48 -0.71
CA LEU A 119 5.88 -19.93 -0.79
C LEU A 119 6.73 -20.36 -2.00
N ASP A 120 6.80 -19.56 -3.07
CA ASP A 120 7.71 -19.86 -4.18
C ASP A 120 9.17 -19.65 -3.75
N ALA A 121 9.46 -18.60 -2.96
CA ALA A 121 10.78 -18.40 -2.38
C ALA A 121 11.15 -19.56 -1.42
N LEU A 122 10.17 -20.06 -0.67
CA LEU A 122 10.36 -21.24 0.17
C LEU A 122 10.72 -22.50 -0.66
N ARG A 123 10.05 -22.71 -1.79
CA ARG A 123 10.35 -23.82 -2.73
C ARG A 123 11.77 -23.71 -3.31
N ILE A 124 12.21 -22.47 -3.64
CA ILE A 124 13.58 -22.24 -4.07
C ILE A 124 14.55 -22.66 -2.97
N ALA A 125 14.31 -22.29 -1.71
CA ALA A 125 15.16 -22.67 -0.58
C ALA A 125 15.21 -24.19 -0.35
N GLN A 126 14.13 -24.89 -0.61
CA GLN A 126 14.09 -26.37 -0.54
C GLN A 126 14.91 -27.04 -1.65
N ALA A 127 14.85 -26.49 -2.87
CA ALA A 127 15.52 -27.03 -4.04
C ALA A 127 17.02 -26.71 -4.07
N GLU A 128 17.42 -25.53 -3.63
CA GLU A 128 18.79 -25.00 -3.70
C GLU A 128 19.36 -24.82 -2.29
N ARG A 129 19.62 -25.92 -1.59
CA ARG A 129 19.99 -25.92 -0.16
C ARG A 129 21.36 -25.28 0.15
N GLU A 130 22.23 -25.18 -0.83
CA GLU A 130 23.54 -24.52 -0.75
C GLU A 130 23.42 -22.98 -0.85
N LYS A 131 22.32 -22.47 -1.40
CA LYS A 131 22.06 -21.03 -1.51
C LYS A 131 21.31 -20.50 -0.32
N GLN A 132 21.54 -19.25 0.04
CA GLN A 132 20.79 -18.51 1.05
C GLN A 132 19.67 -17.74 0.34
N VAL A 133 18.43 -18.13 0.55
CA VAL A 133 17.27 -17.50 -0.09
C VAL A 133 16.69 -16.44 0.82
N VAL A 134 16.71 -15.19 0.37
CA VAL A 134 16.13 -14.05 1.06
C VAL A 134 14.89 -13.62 0.31
N PHE A 135 13.74 -13.65 0.98
CA PHE A 135 12.51 -13.08 0.47
C PHE A 135 12.39 -11.63 0.93
N PHE A 136 12.42 -10.68 0.00
CA PHE A 136 12.15 -9.27 0.27
C PHE A 136 10.63 -9.07 0.35
N GLY A 137 10.12 -9.08 1.57
CA GLY A 137 8.69 -9.07 1.90
C GLY A 137 8.15 -7.66 2.04
N VAL A 138 7.64 -7.10 0.94
CA VAL A 138 6.98 -5.80 0.88
C VAL A 138 5.48 -6.00 0.87
N GLY A 139 4.75 -5.24 1.69
CA GLY A 139 3.29 -5.37 1.75
C GLY A 139 2.66 -4.60 2.89
N PHE A 140 1.34 -4.66 2.93
CA PHE A 140 0.49 -4.26 4.05
C PHE A 140 0.01 -5.49 4.82
N GLU A 141 -0.98 -5.30 5.68
CA GLU A 141 -1.64 -6.34 6.47
C GLU A 141 -2.18 -7.48 5.60
N THR A 142 -2.51 -7.21 4.35
CA THR A 142 -3.05 -8.20 3.40
C THR A 142 -2.04 -9.28 3.01
N THR A 143 -0.75 -8.95 2.92
CA THR A 143 0.30 -9.87 2.48
C THR A 143 1.09 -10.48 3.64
N ALA A 144 1.11 -9.83 4.79
CA ALA A 144 1.85 -10.28 5.97
C ALA A 144 1.49 -11.70 6.44
N PRO A 145 0.20 -12.16 6.43
CA PRO A 145 -0.15 -13.52 6.82
C PRO A 145 0.51 -14.60 5.97
N ALA A 146 0.58 -14.41 4.65
CA ALA A 146 1.21 -15.37 3.74
C ALA A 146 2.72 -15.47 3.95
N ILE A 147 3.36 -14.33 4.29
CA ILE A 147 4.78 -14.30 4.60
C ILE A 147 5.05 -14.93 5.97
N ALA A 148 4.20 -14.67 6.96
CA ALA A 148 4.26 -15.36 8.25
C ALA A 148 4.14 -16.89 8.08
N LEU A 149 3.19 -17.34 7.25
CA LEU A 149 3.02 -18.76 6.95
C LEU A 149 4.29 -19.36 6.32
N SER A 150 4.96 -18.67 5.39
CA SER A 150 6.19 -19.17 4.79
C SER A 150 7.32 -19.34 5.82
N VAL A 151 7.43 -18.45 6.79
CA VAL A 151 8.40 -18.55 7.89
C VAL A 151 8.07 -19.73 8.82
N ILE A 152 6.79 -19.91 9.16
CA ILE A 152 6.33 -21.05 9.97
C ILE A 152 6.64 -22.36 9.28
N GLN A 153 6.33 -22.47 7.98
CA GLN A 153 6.63 -23.65 7.18
C GLN A 153 8.15 -23.89 7.05
N ALA A 154 8.96 -22.85 6.85
CA ALA A 154 10.41 -22.98 6.85
C ALA A 154 10.93 -23.59 8.15
N LYS A 155 10.38 -23.15 9.29
CA LYS A 155 10.70 -23.72 10.62
C LYS A 155 10.30 -25.18 10.73
N GLN A 156 9.08 -25.53 10.31
CA GLN A 156 8.56 -26.90 10.34
C GLN A 156 9.38 -27.86 9.46
N LEU A 157 9.84 -27.37 8.30
CA LEU A 157 10.67 -28.13 7.35
C LEU A 157 12.16 -28.17 7.75
N GLY A 158 12.54 -27.51 8.84
CA GLY A 158 13.91 -27.44 9.31
C GLY A 158 14.87 -26.70 8.37
N LEU A 159 14.36 -25.82 7.52
CA LEU A 159 15.20 -25.05 6.59
C LEU A 159 16.10 -24.07 7.36
N LYS A 160 17.35 -23.98 6.97
CA LYS A 160 18.35 -23.08 7.56
C LYS A 160 18.82 -21.99 6.56
N ASN A 161 18.28 -22.04 5.36
CA ASN A 161 18.71 -21.23 4.22
C ASN A 161 17.55 -20.34 3.66
N PHE A 162 16.45 -20.18 4.40
CA PHE A 162 15.35 -19.28 4.06
C PHE A 162 15.30 -18.12 5.05
N PHE A 163 15.20 -16.89 4.56
CA PHE A 163 15.15 -15.66 5.37
C PHE A 163 14.17 -14.67 4.79
N VAL A 164 13.68 -13.77 5.64
CA VAL A 164 12.79 -12.66 5.24
C VAL A 164 13.46 -11.34 5.58
N LEU A 165 13.58 -10.46 4.58
CA LEU A 165 13.83 -9.04 4.78
C LEU A 165 12.45 -8.36 4.84
N ALA A 166 11.96 -8.11 6.06
CA ALA A 166 10.62 -7.58 6.28
C ALA A 166 10.55 -6.07 6.04
N SER A 167 9.66 -5.67 5.14
CA SER A 167 9.33 -4.26 4.80
C SER A 167 7.83 -4.00 4.86
N HIS A 168 7.11 -4.74 5.72
CA HIS A 168 5.68 -4.52 5.89
C HIS A 168 5.41 -3.25 6.66
N VAL A 169 4.34 -2.58 6.26
CA VAL A 169 3.81 -1.37 6.88
C VAL A 169 2.32 -1.53 7.18
N LEU A 170 1.80 -0.72 8.11
CA LEU A 170 0.45 -0.78 8.65
C LEU A 170 -0.32 0.50 8.31
N VAL A 171 -1.53 0.34 7.77
CA VAL A 171 -2.36 1.46 7.28
C VAL A 171 -2.86 2.38 8.40
N PRO A 172 -3.41 1.89 9.53
CA PRO A 172 -3.98 2.77 10.56
C PRO A 172 -2.98 3.79 11.14
N PRO A 173 -1.72 3.43 11.49
CA PRO A 173 -0.73 4.40 11.96
C PRO A 173 -0.37 5.48 10.91
N ALA A 174 -0.39 5.12 9.63
CA ALA A 174 -0.14 6.08 8.55
C ALA A 174 -1.28 7.10 8.42
N MET A 175 -2.54 6.67 8.55
CA MET A 175 -3.69 7.57 8.59
C MET A 175 -3.61 8.52 9.80
N GLU A 176 -3.24 8.00 10.96
CA GLU A 176 -3.07 8.82 12.16
C GLU A 176 -1.93 9.83 12.00
N SER A 177 -0.82 9.45 11.38
CA SER A 177 0.30 10.35 11.08
C SER A 177 -0.14 11.51 10.17
N ILE A 178 -0.95 11.25 9.14
CA ILE A 178 -1.49 12.30 8.25
C ILE A 178 -2.44 13.23 9.03
N LEU A 179 -3.33 12.68 9.84
CA LEU A 179 -4.30 13.47 10.62
C LEU A 179 -3.64 14.33 11.71
N SER A 180 -2.49 13.91 12.21
CA SER A 180 -1.74 14.65 13.23
C SER A 180 -0.93 15.84 12.68
N ASP A 181 -0.76 15.93 11.35
CA ASP A 181 -0.10 17.07 10.70
C ASP A 181 -0.99 18.32 10.84
N PRO A 182 -0.48 19.42 11.43
CA PRO A 182 -1.25 20.67 11.54
C PRO A 182 -1.70 21.25 10.20
N ALA A 183 -1.02 20.91 9.10
CA ALA A 183 -1.39 21.32 7.75
C ALA A 183 -2.39 20.36 7.07
N ASN A 184 -2.88 19.35 7.80
CA ASN A 184 -3.84 18.41 7.26
C ASN A 184 -5.17 19.09 6.91
N GLU A 185 -5.67 18.79 5.72
CA GLU A 185 -6.97 19.27 5.21
C GLU A 185 -7.95 18.11 4.89
N ILE A 186 -7.62 16.88 5.27
CA ILE A 186 -8.46 15.71 4.99
C ILE A 186 -9.67 15.72 5.91
N ASN A 187 -10.84 15.59 5.31
CA ASN A 187 -12.11 15.62 6.03
C ASN A 187 -12.72 14.24 6.24
N ALA A 188 -12.40 13.25 5.39
CA ALA A 188 -12.86 11.87 5.51
C ALA A 188 -11.88 10.90 4.83
N PHE A 189 -11.96 9.61 5.20
CA PHE A 189 -11.21 8.55 4.58
C PHE A 189 -12.09 7.48 3.94
N LEU A 190 -11.65 6.97 2.78
CA LEU A 190 -12.05 5.67 2.28
C LEU A 190 -10.97 4.66 2.68
N ALA A 191 -11.29 3.81 3.65
CA ALA A 191 -10.38 2.78 4.15
C ALA A 191 -10.38 1.55 3.23
N ALA A 192 -9.21 0.92 3.13
CA ALA A 192 -8.96 -0.21 2.24
C ALA A 192 -9.73 -1.46 2.66
N GLY A 193 -10.78 -1.85 1.93
CA GLY A 193 -11.59 -3.01 2.26
C GLY A 193 -10.80 -4.29 2.40
N HIS A 194 -9.78 -4.53 1.55
CA HIS A 194 -8.98 -5.75 1.64
C HIS A 194 -8.05 -5.77 2.87
N VAL A 195 -7.58 -4.63 3.37
CA VAL A 195 -6.88 -4.55 4.67
C VAL A 195 -7.83 -4.93 5.79
N CYS A 196 -9.06 -4.39 5.76
CA CYS A 196 -10.08 -4.68 6.76
C CYS A 196 -10.58 -6.13 6.72
N THR A 197 -10.49 -6.86 5.58
CA THR A 197 -10.76 -8.31 5.57
C THR A 197 -9.81 -9.09 6.48
N ILE A 198 -8.60 -8.58 6.72
CA ILE A 198 -7.62 -9.16 7.63
C ILE A 198 -7.79 -8.60 9.04
N MET A 199 -7.76 -7.27 9.20
CA MET A 199 -7.68 -6.61 10.50
C MET A 199 -9.03 -6.31 11.14
N GLY A 200 -10.12 -6.25 10.37
CA GLY A 200 -11.43 -5.78 10.82
C GLY A 200 -11.49 -4.26 10.89
N GLU A 201 -12.34 -3.77 11.80
CA GLU A 201 -12.68 -2.34 11.91
C GLU A 201 -12.09 -1.68 13.16
N LYS A 202 -11.64 -2.47 14.14
CA LYS A 202 -11.36 -2.02 15.52
C LYS A 202 -10.32 -0.90 15.61
N GLU A 203 -9.31 -0.93 14.75
CA GLU A 203 -8.21 0.04 14.78
C GLU A 203 -8.64 1.43 14.28
N TYR A 204 -9.74 1.52 13.53
CA TYR A 204 -10.24 2.80 13.01
C TYR A 204 -11.13 3.57 14.01
N TYR A 205 -11.78 2.89 14.96
CA TYR A 205 -12.66 3.57 15.94
C TYR A 205 -11.95 4.66 16.75
N PRO A 206 -10.76 4.39 17.36
CA PRO A 206 -10.05 5.42 18.11
C PRO A 206 -9.58 6.58 17.22
N ILE A 207 -9.23 6.32 15.96
CA ILE A 207 -8.81 7.36 14.99
C ILE A 207 -9.99 8.27 14.66
N ALA A 208 -11.14 7.69 14.29
CA ALA A 208 -12.34 8.46 13.97
C ALA A 208 -12.79 9.32 15.15
N ALA A 209 -12.77 8.76 16.37
CA ALA A 209 -13.16 9.46 17.58
C ALA A 209 -12.18 10.59 17.96
N LYS A 210 -10.87 10.35 17.88
CA LYS A 210 -9.82 11.31 18.26
C LYS A 210 -9.77 12.52 17.32
N TYR A 211 -9.88 12.27 16.03
CA TYR A 211 -9.70 13.32 15.01
C TYR A 211 -11.04 13.85 14.44
N HIS A 212 -12.17 13.32 14.91
CA HIS A 212 -13.52 13.67 14.41
C HIS A 212 -13.63 13.57 12.89
N VAL A 213 -13.15 12.45 12.32
CA VAL A 213 -13.11 12.22 10.89
C VAL A 213 -13.88 10.93 10.53
N PRO A 214 -14.83 10.99 9.57
CA PRO A 214 -15.48 9.79 9.03
C PRO A 214 -14.47 8.86 8.38
N ILE A 215 -14.58 7.55 8.66
CA ILE A 215 -13.78 6.52 8.01
C ILE A 215 -14.74 5.47 7.43
N ILE A 216 -14.79 5.38 6.11
CA ILE A 216 -15.67 4.48 5.40
C ILE A 216 -14.87 3.35 4.77
N ILE A 217 -15.11 2.12 5.22
CA ILE A 217 -14.50 0.93 4.64
C ILE A 217 -15.21 0.61 3.34
N THR A 218 -14.48 0.61 2.20
CA THR A 218 -15.10 0.39 0.88
C THR A 218 -14.45 -0.76 0.12
N GLY A 219 -15.23 -1.33 -0.82
CA GLY A 219 -14.70 -2.14 -1.91
C GLY A 219 -14.03 -1.29 -3.00
N PHE A 220 -13.95 -1.85 -4.22
CA PHE A 220 -13.09 -1.33 -5.29
C PHE A 220 -13.82 -1.06 -6.58
N GLU A 221 -15.03 -1.60 -6.74
CA GLU A 221 -15.84 -1.40 -7.93
C GLU A 221 -16.50 -0.01 -7.92
N PRO A 222 -16.92 0.53 -9.07
CA PRO A 222 -17.49 1.89 -9.16
C PRO A 222 -18.62 2.16 -8.16
N VAL A 223 -19.55 1.24 -8.01
CA VAL A 223 -20.67 1.37 -7.06
C VAL A 223 -20.18 1.35 -5.61
N ASP A 224 -19.20 0.52 -5.27
CA ASP A 224 -18.61 0.50 -3.93
C ASP A 224 -18.01 1.86 -3.56
N LEU A 225 -17.19 2.38 -4.47
CA LEU A 225 -16.47 3.65 -4.26
C LEU A 225 -17.44 4.82 -4.13
N LEU A 226 -18.45 4.90 -5.01
CA LEU A 226 -19.47 5.96 -4.95
C LEU A 226 -20.37 5.83 -3.73
N GLN A 227 -20.73 4.62 -3.31
CA GLN A 227 -21.47 4.41 -2.04
C GLN A 227 -20.63 4.88 -0.86
N GLY A 228 -19.33 4.54 -0.81
CA GLY A 228 -18.44 5.01 0.24
C GLY A 228 -18.30 6.52 0.27
N ILE A 229 -18.14 7.16 -0.89
CA ILE A 229 -18.11 8.63 -1.00
C ILE A 229 -19.41 9.24 -0.49
N LEU A 230 -20.57 8.70 -0.89
CA LEU A 230 -21.87 9.17 -0.44
C LEU A 230 -22.04 9.05 1.08
N MET A 231 -21.62 7.94 1.68
CA MET A 231 -21.64 7.73 3.13
C MET A 231 -20.75 8.75 3.84
N ALA A 232 -19.54 8.97 3.34
CA ALA A 232 -18.63 9.99 3.86
C ALA A 232 -19.24 11.39 3.80
N VAL A 233 -19.80 11.78 2.65
CA VAL A 233 -20.45 13.09 2.47
C VAL A 233 -21.64 13.25 3.41
N LYS A 234 -22.49 12.22 3.57
CA LYS A 234 -23.62 12.26 4.50
C LYS A 234 -23.18 12.50 5.94
N GLN A 235 -22.13 11.82 6.41
CA GLN A 235 -21.60 12.06 7.75
C GLN A 235 -21.04 13.47 7.89
N LEU A 236 -20.26 13.93 6.91
CA LEU A 236 -19.64 15.27 6.92
C LEU A 236 -20.71 16.39 6.96
N GLU A 237 -21.77 16.27 6.17
CA GLU A 237 -22.87 17.23 6.16
C GLU A 237 -23.71 17.19 7.45
N ALA A 238 -23.79 16.03 8.11
CA ALA A 238 -24.44 15.87 9.40
C ALA A 238 -23.56 16.25 10.60
N GLY A 239 -22.25 16.54 10.38
CA GLY A 239 -21.28 16.76 11.47
C GLY A 239 -20.98 15.50 12.28
N GLU A 240 -21.11 14.35 11.67
CA GLU A 240 -20.81 13.04 12.29
C GLU A 240 -19.40 12.57 11.92
N ALA A 241 -18.83 11.69 12.75
CA ALA A 241 -17.51 11.12 12.57
C ALA A 241 -17.49 9.67 13.09
N LYS A 242 -17.92 8.74 12.24
CA LYS A 242 -18.08 7.33 12.57
C LYS A 242 -17.28 6.46 11.61
N VAL A 243 -16.96 5.25 12.05
CA VAL A 243 -16.50 4.17 11.16
C VAL A 243 -17.75 3.47 10.62
N GLU A 244 -17.86 3.39 9.29
CA GLU A 244 -18.93 2.65 8.62
C GLU A 244 -18.36 1.68 7.58
N ASN A 245 -19.01 0.53 7.43
CA ASN A 245 -18.57 -0.54 6.55
C ASN A 245 -19.50 -0.72 5.35
N GLN A 246 -19.15 -0.08 4.23
CA GLN A 246 -19.82 -0.30 2.95
C GLN A 246 -19.54 -1.72 2.39
N TYR A 247 -18.37 -2.28 2.72
CA TYR A 247 -17.87 -3.55 2.16
C TYR A 247 -18.23 -4.77 3.03
N SER A 248 -19.38 -4.70 3.73
CA SER A 248 -19.82 -5.71 4.71
C SER A 248 -20.01 -7.12 4.12
N ARG A 249 -20.10 -7.26 2.79
CA ARG A 249 -20.12 -8.57 2.13
C ARG A 249 -18.78 -9.33 2.23
N MET A 250 -17.69 -8.64 2.53
CA MET A 250 -16.34 -9.20 2.62
C MET A 250 -15.65 -8.91 3.95
N VAL A 251 -15.97 -7.81 4.59
CA VAL A 251 -15.32 -7.35 5.82
C VAL A 251 -16.20 -7.65 7.02
N MET A 252 -15.67 -8.49 7.90
CA MET A 252 -16.26 -8.75 9.22
C MET A 252 -15.66 -7.78 10.25
N PRO A 253 -16.42 -7.34 11.27
CA PRO A 253 -15.92 -6.39 12.28
C PRO A 253 -14.62 -6.80 12.96
N GLU A 254 -14.44 -8.10 13.22
CA GLU A 254 -13.23 -8.66 13.85
C GLU A 254 -12.12 -8.99 12.84
N GLY A 255 -12.40 -8.95 11.54
CA GLY A 255 -11.49 -9.40 10.48
C GLY A 255 -11.30 -10.91 10.48
N ASN A 256 -10.13 -11.36 10.01
CA ASN A 256 -9.75 -12.77 9.93
C ASN A 256 -8.82 -13.14 11.09
N SER A 257 -9.37 -13.74 12.14
CA SER A 257 -8.63 -14.11 13.34
C SER A 257 -7.45 -15.07 13.06
N SER A 258 -7.61 -16.01 12.11
CA SER A 258 -6.52 -16.93 11.75
C SER A 258 -5.35 -16.19 11.09
N ALA A 259 -5.62 -15.25 10.19
CA ALA A 259 -4.60 -14.42 9.56
C ALA A 259 -3.89 -13.52 10.58
N GLN A 260 -4.64 -12.90 11.50
CA GLN A 260 -4.09 -12.09 12.59
C GLN A 260 -3.18 -12.92 13.49
N GLN A 261 -3.59 -14.13 13.87
CA GLN A 261 -2.77 -15.04 14.68
C GLN A 261 -1.45 -15.41 13.99
N LEU A 262 -1.46 -15.71 12.68
CA LEU A 262 -0.24 -15.97 11.92
C LEU A 262 0.71 -14.77 11.96
N MET A 263 0.19 -13.57 11.77
CA MET A 263 1.00 -12.35 11.84
C MET A 263 1.61 -12.16 13.23
N GLN A 264 0.82 -12.23 14.28
CA GLN A 264 1.26 -12.08 15.68
C GLN A 264 2.26 -13.16 16.09
N GLN A 265 2.15 -14.36 15.55
CA GLN A 265 3.09 -15.45 15.84
C GLN A 265 4.50 -15.15 15.31
N VAL A 266 4.64 -14.51 14.15
CA VAL A 266 5.93 -14.34 13.46
C VAL A 266 6.47 -12.93 13.58
N PHE A 267 5.59 -11.92 13.59
CA PHE A 267 5.98 -10.53 13.55
C PHE A 267 5.73 -9.81 14.89
N ALA A 268 6.47 -8.75 15.11
CA ALA A 268 6.24 -7.72 16.11
C ALA A 268 6.11 -6.37 15.39
N THR A 269 5.38 -5.43 16.00
CA THR A 269 5.32 -4.06 15.49
C THR A 269 6.63 -3.33 15.78
N CYS A 270 7.01 -2.45 14.85
CA CYS A 270 8.20 -1.60 14.99
C CYS A 270 7.92 -0.22 14.38
N ASP A 271 8.75 0.75 14.72
CA ASP A 271 8.79 2.02 14.02
C ASP A 271 9.31 1.79 12.60
N ARG A 272 8.73 2.51 11.63
CA ARG A 272 9.10 2.32 10.24
C ARG A 272 9.19 3.65 9.50
N GLU A 273 10.25 3.78 8.73
CA GLU A 273 10.36 4.85 7.75
C GLU A 273 9.42 4.56 6.56
N TRP A 274 8.63 5.56 6.17
CA TRP A 274 7.79 5.55 4.98
C TRP A 274 8.35 6.52 3.96
N ARG A 275 8.61 6.04 2.75
CA ARG A 275 9.18 6.86 1.67
C ARG A 275 8.35 8.10 1.42
N GLY A 276 8.99 9.27 1.53
CA GLY A 276 8.35 10.56 1.29
C GLY A 276 7.45 11.07 2.42
N ILE A 277 7.27 10.31 3.51
CA ILE A 277 6.48 10.72 4.69
C ILE A 277 7.40 10.89 5.90
N GLY A 278 8.36 9.96 6.10
CA GLY A 278 9.25 9.94 7.25
C GLY A 278 8.99 8.74 8.16
N GLU A 279 9.59 8.78 9.36
CA GLU A 279 9.42 7.73 10.37
C GLU A 279 8.06 7.86 11.06
N ILE A 280 7.31 6.76 11.07
CA ILE A 280 6.01 6.65 11.74
C ILE A 280 6.12 5.60 12.85
N PRO A 281 5.82 5.95 14.11
CA PRO A 281 5.89 5.02 15.23
C PRO A 281 4.90 3.85 15.05
N SER A 282 5.33 2.65 15.44
CA SER A 282 4.53 1.41 15.43
C SER A 282 3.83 1.11 14.10
N SER A 283 4.40 1.55 12.98
CA SER A 283 3.79 1.46 11.64
C SER A 283 4.38 0.39 10.75
N GLY A 284 5.27 -0.43 11.25
CA GLY A 284 5.89 -1.52 10.51
C GLY A 284 5.82 -2.84 11.24
N LEU A 285 6.18 -3.91 10.52
CA LEU A 285 6.34 -5.25 11.06
C LEU A 285 7.80 -5.71 10.88
N GLU A 286 8.35 -6.31 11.93
CA GLU A 286 9.64 -6.99 11.90
C GLU A 286 9.51 -8.42 12.41
N VAL A 287 10.46 -9.29 12.03
CA VAL A 287 10.46 -10.67 12.52
C VAL A 287 10.78 -10.69 14.01
N ASN A 288 9.87 -11.25 14.82
CA ASN A 288 10.00 -11.25 16.27
C ASN A 288 11.14 -12.17 16.79
N ALA A 289 11.43 -12.10 18.08
CA ALA A 289 12.52 -12.84 18.72
C ALA A 289 12.40 -14.36 18.55
N GLY A 290 11.16 -14.92 18.55
CA GLY A 290 10.89 -16.36 18.44
C GLY A 290 11.20 -16.94 17.04
N TYR A 291 11.35 -16.06 16.04
CA TYR A 291 11.65 -16.41 14.66
C TYR A 291 12.90 -15.68 14.13
N SER A 292 13.71 -15.11 15.01
CA SER A 292 14.90 -14.30 14.67
C SER A 292 15.91 -15.01 13.76
N SER A 293 15.96 -16.35 13.77
CA SER A 293 16.78 -17.13 12.85
C SER A 293 16.37 -17.02 11.37
N PHE A 294 15.20 -16.50 11.09
CA PHE A 294 14.66 -16.24 9.74
C PHE A 294 14.75 -14.77 9.34
N ASP A 295 15.26 -13.90 10.20
CA ASP A 295 15.45 -12.47 9.93
C ASP A 295 16.73 -12.26 9.12
N ALA A 296 16.57 -11.75 7.89
CA ALA A 296 17.70 -11.48 6.99
C ALA A 296 18.66 -10.42 7.56
N ARG A 297 18.16 -9.38 8.23
CA ARG A 297 19.00 -8.33 8.83
C ARG A 297 19.93 -8.90 9.88
N LYS A 298 19.41 -9.75 10.75
CA LYS A 298 20.22 -10.43 11.79
C LYS A 298 21.18 -11.43 11.19
N LYS A 299 20.72 -12.24 10.22
CA LYS A 299 21.54 -13.26 9.57
C LYS A 299 22.76 -12.67 8.87
N PHE A 300 22.57 -11.57 8.14
CA PHE A 300 23.62 -10.98 7.30
C PHE A 300 24.30 -9.76 7.94
N SER A 301 23.96 -9.44 9.21
CA SER A 301 24.49 -8.29 9.94
C SER A 301 24.45 -7.01 9.10
N LEU A 302 23.27 -6.72 8.52
CA LEU A 302 23.12 -5.57 7.63
C LEU A 302 23.31 -4.27 8.41
N PRO A 303 24.09 -3.33 7.89
CA PRO A 303 24.17 -2.01 8.49
C PRO A 303 22.83 -1.30 8.34
N VAL A 304 22.45 -0.51 9.32
CA VAL A 304 21.32 0.41 9.16
C VAL A 304 21.75 1.50 8.18
N ILE A 305 21.20 1.48 6.98
CA ILE A 305 21.47 2.49 5.96
C ILE A 305 20.50 3.64 6.22
N SER A 306 20.98 4.78 6.70
CA SER A 306 20.20 6.01 6.70
C SER A 306 20.31 6.65 5.32
N SER A 307 19.27 6.61 4.53
CA SER A 307 19.26 7.31 3.25
C SER A 307 18.77 8.74 3.44
N THR A 308 19.61 9.71 3.20
CA THR A 308 19.16 11.07 2.81
C THR A 308 18.82 11.01 1.32
N GLU A 309 17.63 10.54 0.98
CA GLU A 309 17.20 10.46 -0.42
C GLU A 309 17.10 11.89 -1.00
N LYS A 310 18.10 12.28 -1.78
CA LYS A 310 18.01 13.47 -2.63
C LYS A 310 17.23 13.09 -3.88
N THR A 311 15.91 13.13 -3.80
CA THR A 311 15.05 12.81 -4.93
C THR A 311 14.37 14.06 -5.46
N GLU A 312 14.28 14.19 -6.79
CA GLU A 312 13.41 15.17 -7.44
C GLU A 312 11.93 14.73 -7.41
N CYS A 313 11.65 13.51 -6.96
CA CYS A 313 10.31 12.96 -6.91
C CYS A 313 9.49 13.60 -5.78
N ARG A 314 8.32 14.14 -6.13
CA ARG A 314 7.37 14.75 -5.19
C ARG A 314 6.33 13.76 -4.64
N ALA A 315 6.65 12.47 -4.61
CA ALA A 315 5.74 11.43 -4.15
C ALA A 315 5.21 11.67 -2.73
N GLY A 316 6.04 12.19 -1.82
CA GLY A 316 5.61 12.49 -0.46
C GLY A 316 4.49 13.53 -0.37
N GLU A 317 4.46 14.52 -1.28
CA GLU A 317 3.38 15.49 -1.35
C GLU A 317 2.09 14.88 -1.92
N VAL A 318 2.24 13.96 -2.90
CA VAL A 318 1.09 13.21 -3.46
C VAL A 318 0.47 12.32 -2.39
N LEU A 319 1.28 11.54 -1.66
CA LEU A 319 0.84 10.59 -0.64
C LEU A 319 0.24 11.25 0.61
N ARG A 320 0.54 12.53 0.84
CA ARG A 320 -0.09 13.35 1.88
C ARG A 320 -1.31 14.14 1.39
N GLY A 321 -1.70 13.99 0.12
CA GLY A 321 -2.85 14.69 -0.47
C GLY A 321 -2.63 16.19 -0.69
N VAL A 322 -1.37 16.65 -0.69
CA VAL A 322 -0.99 18.07 -0.95
C VAL A 322 -0.92 18.36 -2.44
N LEU A 323 -0.47 17.38 -3.24
CA LEU A 323 -0.27 17.50 -4.68
C LEU A 323 -1.02 16.38 -5.43
N LYS A 324 -1.69 16.71 -6.54
CA LYS A 324 -2.19 15.69 -7.46
C LYS A 324 -1.07 15.24 -8.41
N PRO A 325 -1.05 13.97 -8.87
CA PRO A 325 0.00 13.47 -9.79
C PRO A 325 0.22 14.38 -11.00
N VAL A 326 -0.83 14.85 -11.65
CA VAL A 326 -0.79 15.71 -12.84
C VAL A 326 -0.22 17.12 -12.59
N GLN A 327 -0.16 17.54 -11.34
CA GLN A 327 0.41 18.85 -10.95
C GLN A 327 1.92 18.75 -10.73
N CYS A 328 2.50 17.54 -10.70
CA CYS A 328 3.95 17.37 -10.60
C CYS A 328 4.62 17.79 -11.91
N GLU A 329 5.61 18.66 -11.83
CA GLU A 329 6.32 19.19 -13.02
C GLU A 329 7.02 18.14 -13.87
N HIS A 330 7.35 17.00 -13.27
CA HIS A 330 8.00 15.87 -13.95
C HIS A 330 7.01 14.86 -14.55
N PHE A 331 5.73 14.93 -14.18
CA PHE A 331 4.71 13.97 -14.60
C PHE A 331 4.53 13.94 -16.13
N GLY A 332 4.62 12.75 -16.73
CA GLY A 332 4.48 12.54 -18.17
C GLY A 332 5.58 13.15 -19.04
N LYS A 333 6.64 13.71 -18.44
CA LYS A 333 7.80 14.30 -19.10
C LYS A 333 9.06 13.49 -18.78
N ARG A 334 9.77 13.89 -17.71
CA ARG A 334 10.96 13.15 -17.22
C ARG A 334 10.59 11.92 -16.39
N CYS A 335 9.36 11.88 -15.84
CA CYS A 335 8.84 10.79 -15.02
C CYS A 335 7.73 10.05 -15.76
N THR A 336 8.03 8.87 -16.27
CA THR A 336 7.13 7.96 -16.99
C THR A 336 7.27 6.55 -16.42
N PRO A 337 6.37 5.59 -16.71
CA PRO A 337 6.52 4.20 -16.28
C PRO A 337 7.80 3.53 -16.77
N GLU A 338 8.35 3.97 -17.94
CA GLU A 338 9.61 3.49 -18.49
C GLU A 338 10.82 4.11 -17.79
N HIS A 339 10.70 5.38 -17.34
CA HIS A 339 11.74 6.14 -16.66
C HIS A 339 11.21 6.76 -15.38
N PRO A 340 10.88 5.95 -14.35
CA PRO A 340 10.26 6.44 -13.14
C PRO A 340 11.28 7.17 -12.25
N LEU A 341 10.97 8.41 -11.84
CA LEU A 341 11.74 9.13 -10.82
C LEU A 341 11.41 8.66 -9.41
N GLY A 342 10.28 8.00 -9.21
CA GLY A 342 9.86 7.50 -7.91
C GLY A 342 8.88 6.34 -8.00
N ALA A 343 8.73 5.64 -6.87
CA ALA A 343 7.96 4.41 -6.75
C ALA A 343 6.48 4.50 -7.19
N PRO A 344 5.73 5.62 -6.97
CA PRO A 344 4.33 5.72 -7.43
C PRO A 344 4.13 5.70 -8.96
N MET A 345 5.21 5.85 -9.74
CA MET A 345 5.16 5.70 -11.21
C MET A 345 5.53 4.28 -11.66
N VAL A 346 6.10 3.44 -10.76
CA VAL A 346 6.50 2.05 -11.06
C VAL A 346 5.34 1.08 -10.89
N SER A 347 4.65 1.15 -9.77
CA SER A 347 3.57 0.22 -9.42
C SER A 347 2.26 0.61 -10.09
N SER A 348 1.53 -0.37 -10.60
CA SER A 348 0.16 -0.18 -11.12
C SER A 348 -0.83 0.31 -10.05
N GLU A 349 -0.51 0.12 -8.78
CA GLU A 349 -1.27 0.64 -7.63
C GLU A 349 -0.82 2.05 -7.20
N GLY A 350 0.23 2.58 -7.81
CA GLY A 350 0.72 3.92 -7.53
C GLY A 350 -0.15 5.00 -8.19
N ALA A 351 -0.45 6.07 -7.46
CA ALA A 351 -1.30 7.16 -7.97
C ALA A 351 -0.74 7.75 -9.27
N CYS A 352 0.57 7.97 -9.39
CA CYS A 352 1.17 8.52 -10.61
C CYS A 352 0.99 7.59 -11.81
N ALA A 353 1.20 6.29 -11.66
CA ALA A 353 1.01 5.32 -12.75
C ALA A 353 -0.46 5.21 -13.15
N ALA A 354 -1.40 5.20 -12.19
CA ALA A 354 -2.82 5.17 -12.48
C ALA A 354 -3.25 6.40 -13.31
N TYR A 355 -2.82 7.60 -12.92
CA TYR A 355 -3.09 8.81 -13.70
C TYR A 355 -2.42 8.79 -15.07
N TYR A 356 -1.21 8.30 -15.17
CA TYR A 356 -0.50 8.24 -16.45
C TYR A 356 -1.23 7.35 -17.47
N HIS A 357 -1.74 6.20 -17.02
CA HIS A 357 -2.40 5.25 -17.91
C HIS A 357 -3.84 5.62 -18.26
N TYR A 358 -4.57 6.28 -17.38
CA TYR A 358 -6.03 6.45 -17.54
C TYR A 358 -6.49 7.91 -17.64
N HIS A 359 -5.73 8.88 -17.13
CA HIS A 359 -6.17 10.28 -17.18
C HIS A 359 -6.03 10.90 -18.58
N GLN A 360 -5.11 10.40 -19.43
CA GLN A 360 -4.95 10.90 -20.80
C GLN A 360 -6.06 10.42 -21.75
N THR A 361 -6.70 9.30 -21.47
CA THR A 361 -7.81 8.79 -22.29
C THR A 361 -9.10 9.59 -22.11
N ALA A 362 -9.31 10.22 -20.96
CA ALA A 362 -10.50 11.05 -20.70
C ALA A 362 -10.42 12.46 -21.33
N ALA A 363 -9.26 12.91 -21.79
CA ALA A 363 -9.06 14.22 -22.43
C ALA A 363 -9.09 14.16 -23.98
N SER A 364 -9.24 12.96 -24.56
CA SER A 364 -9.21 12.71 -26.01
C SER A 364 -10.53 12.19 -26.59
N GLU A 365 -11.59 12.13 -25.81
CA GLU A 365 -12.98 11.93 -26.22
C GLU A 365 -13.84 13.18 -25.90
#